data_0e17e9bb76f445bea6f901c475d22790
#
_entry.id   0e17e9bb76f445bea6f901c475d22790
#
_cell.length_a   1.000
_cell.length_b   1.000
_cell.length_c   1.000
_cell.angle_alpha   90.00
_cell.angle_beta   90.00
_cell.angle_gamma   90.00
#
_symmetry.space_group_name_H-M   'P 1'
#
loop_
_entity.id
_entity.type
_entity.pdbx_description
1 polymer ?
#
loop_
_entity_poly.entity_id
_entity_poly.type
_entity_poly.pdbx_seq_one_letter_code
_entity_poly.pdbx_strand_id
1 'polypeptide(L)'
;MMKRHLAIALTVWCWGSVPAFALDATPAAAPATEVLAKDLQEEVVRIQATVKDLYGREATKPLPITIYRPAGEGPFPLVVFNHGRSVAEKRAQQGRSRPETVARYLAAKGFVVMAPTRIGYGETYGDFDPENSACRNIEPMSIAASQQVLATVEFAKTLPYVDATRWLVAGQSVGGLTSVATVGRAPDGLLGGINFSGGTGGNPDVNPGRPCNPGATTRYWGDIAKTAKVPMLWMYWENDKYWGPDIPKEWHQAWIRGGGQAQFTSFGPSGDNGHNGLNEDMEHWLPVVDRFLQDLGFDRPAIVTAPPPSGFADIADASRVPVSDAGKVAYAKFLEMATPKAFAITPKGGYGFARGDYAAGRALGNCQRNNGNTCALYAVNDVVVWKP
;
A
#
# COMPACT_ATOMS: atom_id res chain seq x y z
N MET A 1 -49.23 34.20 -59.90
CA MET A 1 -48.48 34.76 -58.77
C MET A 1 -48.72 33.89 -57.52
N MET A 2 -47.80 32.95 -57.28
CA MET A 2 -47.91 32.01 -56.15
C MET A 2 -46.86 32.38 -55.08
N LYS A 3 -47.31 32.76 -53.89
CA LYS A 3 -46.42 33.03 -52.75
C LYS A 3 -46.09 31.69 -52.08
N ARG A 4 -44.79 31.33 -52.04
CA ARG A 4 -44.28 30.20 -51.29
C ARG A 4 -43.93 30.69 -49.88
N HIS A 5 -44.58 30.11 -48.87
CA HIS A 5 -44.21 30.27 -47.46
C HIS A 5 -43.08 29.29 -47.11
N LEU A 6 -41.98 29.84 -46.61
CA LEU A 6 -40.84 29.07 -46.09
C LEU A 6 -41.07 28.83 -44.60
N ALA A 7 -41.24 27.57 -44.18
CA ALA A 7 -41.32 27.18 -42.79
C ALA A 7 -39.91 26.87 -42.29
N ILE A 8 -39.47 27.62 -41.28
CA ILE A 8 -38.20 27.39 -40.57
C ILE A 8 -38.52 26.42 -39.43
N ALA A 9 -37.96 25.21 -39.50
CA ALA A 9 -38.01 24.24 -38.38
C ALA A 9 -36.89 24.55 -37.39
N LEU A 10 -37.24 24.97 -36.19
CA LEU A 10 -36.33 25.07 -35.06
C LEU A 10 -36.09 23.66 -34.45
N THR A 11 -34.93 23.12 -34.62
CA THR A 11 -34.48 21.92 -33.90
C THR A 11 -34.03 22.33 -32.50
N VAL A 12 -34.80 21.96 -31.50
CA VAL A 12 -34.44 22.07 -30.07
C VAL A 12 -33.50 20.92 -29.76
N TRP A 13 -32.23 21.24 -29.48
CA TRP A 13 -31.28 20.28 -28.94
C TRP A 13 -31.54 20.11 -27.42
N CYS A 14 -32.14 18.97 -27.05
CA CYS A 14 -32.19 18.55 -25.65
C CYS A 14 -30.78 18.11 -25.24
N TRP A 15 -30.15 18.91 -24.40
CA TRP A 15 -28.97 18.50 -23.66
C TRP A 15 -29.41 17.46 -22.62
N GLY A 16 -29.19 16.20 -22.91
CA GLY A 16 -29.34 15.13 -21.94
C GLY A 16 -28.29 15.30 -20.83
N SER A 17 -28.72 15.68 -19.65
CA SER A 17 -27.93 15.62 -18.41
C SER A 17 -27.56 14.17 -18.17
N VAL A 18 -26.27 13.85 -18.28
CA VAL A 18 -25.69 12.57 -17.82
C VAL A 18 -25.85 12.55 -16.31
N PRO A 19 -26.51 11.56 -15.71
CA PRO A 19 -26.57 11.48 -14.25
C PRO A 19 -25.14 11.25 -13.72
N ALA A 20 -24.68 12.17 -12.87
CA ALA A 20 -23.51 11.95 -12.05
C ALA A 20 -23.86 10.79 -11.09
N PHE A 21 -23.28 9.62 -11.32
CA PHE A 21 -23.35 8.54 -10.35
C PHE A 21 -22.58 9.00 -9.11
N ALA A 22 -23.29 9.41 -8.08
CA ALA A 22 -22.73 9.55 -6.77
C ALA A 22 -22.24 8.15 -6.33
N LEU A 23 -20.95 8.01 -6.09
CA LEU A 23 -20.39 6.80 -5.49
C LEU A 23 -20.84 6.82 -4.01
N ASP A 24 -22.00 6.20 -3.73
CA ASP A 24 -22.46 6.02 -2.36
C ASP A 24 -21.49 5.12 -1.60
N ALA A 25 -20.67 5.75 -0.75
CA ALA A 25 -19.79 5.03 0.17
C ALA A 25 -20.56 4.78 1.47
N THR A 26 -20.85 3.53 1.76
CA THR A 26 -21.45 3.14 3.04
C THR A 26 -20.33 2.91 4.05
N PRO A 27 -20.33 3.57 5.23
CA PRO A 27 -19.40 3.23 6.30
C PRO A 27 -19.55 1.76 6.67
N ALA A 28 -18.45 1.02 6.64
CA ALA A 28 -18.43 -0.38 7.02
C ALA A 28 -18.22 -0.49 8.52
N ALA A 29 -19.14 -1.14 9.24
CA ALA A 29 -18.85 -1.56 10.60
C ALA A 29 -17.66 -2.51 10.61
N ALA A 30 -16.59 -2.14 11.35
CA ALA A 30 -15.48 -3.06 11.60
C ALA A 30 -16.01 -4.29 12.35
N PRO A 31 -15.45 -5.50 12.10
CA PRO A 31 -15.80 -6.67 12.91
C PRO A 31 -15.64 -6.35 14.40
N ALA A 32 -16.52 -6.83 15.24
CA ALA A 32 -16.65 -6.48 16.66
C ALA A 32 -15.38 -6.70 17.52
N THR A 33 -14.31 -7.28 16.96
CA THR A 33 -13.04 -7.60 17.62
C THR A 33 -11.84 -6.83 17.06
N GLU A 34 -12.03 -6.00 16.00
CA GLU A 34 -10.91 -5.31 15.38
C GLU A 34 -10.68 -3.94 16.02
N VAL A 35 -9.46 -3.73 16.55
CA VAL A 35 -9.04 -2.44 17.11
C VAL A 35 -8.46 -1.57 15.99
N LEU A 36 -9.11 -0.44 15.73
CA LEU A 36 -8.63 0.54 14.76
C LEU A 36 -7.49 1.41 15.33
N ALA A 37 -6.54 1.81 14.48
CA ALA A 37 -5.46 2.71 14.83
C ALA A 37 -5.99 4.15 14.97
N LYS A 38 -6.42 4.52 16.17
CA LYS A 38 -7.04 5.82 16.47
C LYS A 38 -6.10 7.00 16.19
N ASP A 39 -4.81 6.82 16.42
CA ASP A 39 -3.78 7.82 16.17
C ASP A 39 -3.57 8.10 14.68
N LEU A 40 -3.97 7.19 13.81
CA LEU A 40 -4.00 7.34 12.35
C LEU A 40 -5.39 7.68 11.83
N GLN A 41 -6.37 7.92 12.69
CA GLN A 41 -7.76 8.13 12.30
C GLN A 41 -8.24 7.03 11.34
N GLU A 42 -7.85 5.77 11.62
CA GLU A 42 -8.15 4.64 10.75
C GLU A 42 -9.66 4.46 10.61
N GLU A 43 -10.12 4.38 9.38
CA GLU A 43 -11.51 4.10 9.02
C GLU A 43 -11.59 3.08 7.88
N VAL A 44 -12.74 2.44 7.73
CA VAL A 44 -13.00 1.47 6.67
C VAL A 44 -14.28 1.87 5.95
N VAL A 45 -14.16 2.04 4.64
CA VAL A 45 -15.31 2.31 3.76
C VAL A 45 -15.46 1.21 2.73
N ARG A 46 -16.63 1.09 2.13
CA ARG A 46 -16.87 0.22 0.96
C ARG A 46 -17.44 1.05 -0.17
N ILE A 47 -16.80 0.98 -1.32
CA ILE A 47 -17.33 1.53 -2.57
C ILE A 47 -17.71 0.39 -3.50
N GLN A 48 -18.42 0.67 -4.57
CA GLN A 48 -18.66 -0.30 -5.65
C GLN A 48 -17.61 -0.11 -6.73
N ALA A 49 -16.98 -1.21 -7.17
CA ALA A 49 -16.05 -1.20 -8.29
C ALA A 49 -16.44 -2.26 -9.33
N THR A 50 -16.39 -1.87 -10.60
CA THR A 50 -16.66 -2.76 -11.73
C THR A 50 -15.35 -3.14 -12.39
N VAL A 51 -15.11 -4.43 -12.53
CA VAL A 51 -13.89 -4.98 -13.15
C VAL A 51 -14.24 -6.15 -14.07
N LYS A 52 -13.31 -6.44 -15.01
CA LYS A 52 -13.40 -7.61 -15.89
C LYS A 52 -12.33 -8.62 -15.53
N ASP A 53 -12.67 -9.90 -15.59
CA ASP A 53 -11.70 -10.98 -15.43
C ASP A 53 -10.99 -11.34 -16.75
N LEU A 54 -10.10 -12.35 -16.68
CA LEU A 54 -9.35 -12.88 -17.83
C LEU A 54 -10.27 -13.35 -18.98
N TYR A 55 -11.50 -13.78 -18.68
CA TYR A 55 -12.48 -14.28 -19.64
C TYR A 55 -13.43 -13.20 -20.15
N GLY A 56 -13.22 -11.95 -19.77
CA GLY A 56 -14.08 -10.82 -20.13
C GLY A 56 -15.40 -10.76 -19.34
N ARG A 57 -15.59 -11.60 -18.33
CA ARG A 57 -16.74 -11.51 -17.43
C ARG A 57 -16.61 -10.25 -16.60
N GLU A 58 -17.67 -9.47 -16.58
CA GLU A 58 -17.74 -8.23 -15.79
C GLU A 58 -18.52 -8.46 -14.50
N ALA A 59 -18.04 -7.91 -13.40
CA ALA A 59 -18.77 -7.90 -12.15
C ALA A 59 -18.54 -6.60 -11.39
N THR A 60 -19.61 -6.08 -10.80
CA THR A 60 -19.57 -4.99 -9.82
C THR A 60 -19.62 -5.61 -8.43
N LYS A 61 -18.62 -5.30 -7.62
CA LYS A 61 -18.45 -5.85 -6.28
C LYS A 61 -18.08 -4.75 -5.29
N PRO A 62 -18.36 -4.93 -3.99
CA PRO A 62 -17.83 -4.05 -2.97
C PRO A 62 -16.30 -4.07 -2.99
N LEU A 63 -15.71 -2.89 -2.87
CA LEU A 63 -14.26 -2.69 -2.71
C LEU A 63 -14.02 -2.05 -1.34
N PRO A 64 -13.65 -2.84 -0.31
CA PRO A 64 -13.30 -2.31 0.99
C PRO A 64 -12.00 -1.52 0.90
N ILE A 65 -11.98 -0.32 1.47
CA ILE A 65 -10.82 0.56 1.51
C ILE A 65 -10.53 0.89 2.97
N THR A 66 -9.32 0.56 3.43
CA THR A 66 -8.80 1.06 4.69
C THR A 66 -8.17 2.41 4.46
N ILE A 67 -8.56 3.42 5.23
CA ILE A 67 -8.07 4.78 5.13
C ILE A 67 -7.31 5.12 6.40
N TYR A 68 -6.12 5.70 6.24
CA TYR A 68 -5.31 6.26 7.31
C TYR A 68 -5.06 7.73 7.02
N ARG A 69 -5.19 8.57 8.03
CA ARG A 69 -5.02 10.01 7.88
C ARG A 69 -3.92 10.54 8.80
N PRO A 70 -3.14 11.52 8.34
CA PRO A 70 -2.27 12.29 9.21
C PRO A 70 -3.09 13.18 10.16
N ALA A 71 -2.47 13.67 11.21
CA ALA A 71 -3.07 14.69 12.07
C ALA A 71 -3.24 16.01 11.29
N GLY A 72 -4.29 16.78 11.62
CA GLY A 72 -4.62 18.07 11.00
C GLY A 72 -5.84 17.99 10.08
N GLU A 73 -6.15 19.11 9.44
CA GLU A 73 -7.39 19.24 8.65
C GLU A 73 -7.23 18.91 7.17
N GLY A 74 -6.01 19.05 6.59
CA GLY A 74 -5.72 18.83 5.18
C GLY A 74 -6.01 20.07 4.31
N PRO A 75 -6.22 19.94 2.98
CA PRO A 75 -6.17 18.68 2.25
C PRO A 75 -4.76 18.10 2.16
N PHE A 76 -4.67 16.78 2.23
CA PHE A 76 -3.41 16.04 2.18
C PHE A 76 -3.25 15.30 0.85
N PRO A 77 -2.03 15.18 0.29
CA PRO A 77 -1.80 14.33 -0.86
C PRO A 77 -2.12 12.86 -0.53
N LEU A 78 -2.45 12.08 -1.56
CA LEU A 78 -2.90 10.70 -1.42
C LEU A 78 -1.81 9.71 -1.81
N VAL A 79 -1.74 8.58 -1.10
CA VAL A 79 -1.09 7.36 -1.57
C VAL A 79 -2.12 6.23 -1.62
N VAL A 80 -2.30 5.61 -2.78
CA VAL A 80 -3.04 4.35 -2.88
C VAL A 80 -2.06 3.20 -2.76
N PHE A 81 -2.16 2.42 -1.67
CA PHE A 81 -1.26 1.31 -1.37
C PHE A 81 -1.90 -0.04 -1.65
N ASN A 82 -1.28 -0.82 -2.53
CA ASN A 82 -1.80 -2.09 -3.04
C ASN A 82 -1.12 -3.29 -2.37
N HIS A 83 -1.93 -4.21 -1.82
CA HIS A 83 -1.44 -5.45 -1.20
C HIS A 83 -0.96 -6.48 -2.22
N GLY A 84 -0.16 -7.47 -1.78
CA GLY A 84 0.27 -8.62 -2.56
C GLY A 84 -0.86 -9.61 -2.87
N ARG A 85 -0.52 -10.74 -3.50
CA ARG A 85 -1.46 -11.82 -3.81
C ARG A 85 -1.14 -13.05 -2.96
N SER A 86 -2.09 -13.49 -2.17
CA SER A 86 -2.02 -14.75 -1.44
C SER A 86 -2.42 -15.94 -2.34
N VAL A 87 -2.00 -17.14 -1.97
CA VAL A 87 -2.51 -18.39 -2.59
C VAL A 87 -4.03 -18.50 -2.41
N ALA A 88 -4.69 -19.24 -3.31
CA ALA A 88 -6.15 -19.28 -3.37
C ALA A 88 -6.80 -19.64 -2.03
N GLU A 89 -6.24 -20.61 -1.33
CA GLU A 89 -6.74 -21.13 -0.05
C GLU A 89 -6.71 -20.10 1.06
N LYS A 90 -5.77 -19.16 1.01
CA LYS A 90 -5.61 -18.07 2.00
C LYS A 90 -6.42 -16.83 1.66
N ARG A 91 -6.79 -16.63 0.40
CA ARG A 91 -7.48 -15.40 -0.03
C ARG A 91 -8.87 -15.24 0.57
N ALA A 92 -9.60 -16.33 0.76
CA ALA A 92 -10.91 -16.30 1.42
C ALA A 92 -10.82 -15.84 2.89
N GLN A 93 -9.73 -16.21 3.57
CA GLN A 93 -9.49 -15.91 4.98
C GLN A 93 -8.68 -14.62 5.16
N GLN A 94 -8.18 -14.03 4.08
CA GLN A 94 -7.45 -12.77 4.13
C GLN A 94 -8.43 -11.68 4.58
N GLY A 95 -8.12 -11.04 5.70
CA GLY A 95 -8.82 -9.84 6.14
C GLY A 95 -8.66 -8.69 5.15
N ARG A 96 -9.23 -7.54 5.46
CA ARG A 96 -9.01 -6.32 4.67
C ARG A 96 -7.53 -5.96 4.60
N SER A 97 -7.14 -5.28 3.54
CA SER A 97 -5.78 -4.73 3.39
C SER A 97 -5.48 -3.74 4.50
N ARG A 98 -4.46 -4.01 5.31
CA ARG A 98 -4.08 -3.19 6.47
C ARG A 98 -2.56 -3.03 6.56
N PRO A 99 -1.93 -2.23 5.67
CA PRO A 99 -0.49 -2.00 5.65
C PRO A 99 -0.08 -0.99 6.73
N GLU A 100 -0.44 -1.22 7.98
CA GLU A 100 -0.35 -0.23 9.07
C GLU A 100 1.05 0.36 9.24
N THR A 101 2.10 -0.46 9.17
CA THR A 101 3.49 0.00 9.34
C THR A 101 3.89 1.03 8.28
N VAL A 102 3.60 0.73 7.00
CA VAL A 102 3.88 1.63 5.88
C VAL A 102 2.96 2.85 5.93
N ALA A 103 1.69 2.64 6.29
CA ALA A 103 0.72 3.72 6.42
C ALA A 103 1.12 4.72 7.51
N ARG A 104 1.67 4.25 8.64
CA ARG A 104 2.21 5.12 9.69
C ARG A 104 3.34 6.01 9.18
N TYR A 105 4.26 5.43 8.42
CA TYR A 105 5.34 6.19 7.82
C TYR A 105 4.81 7.24 6.83
N LEU A 106 3.94 6.85 5.90
CA LEU A 106 3.39 7.75 4.89
C LEU A 106 2.49 8.83 5.52
N ALA A 107 1.70 8.49 6.54
CA ALA A 107 0.92 9.49 7.28
C ALA A 107 1.82 10.48 8.03
N ALA A 108 2.93 10.02 8.61
CA ALA A 108 3.93 10.90 9.21
C ALA A 108 4.58 11.84 8.17
N LYS A 109 4.69 11.41 6.91
CA LYS A 109 5.10 12.26 5.77
C LYS A 109 3.99 13.19 5.26
N GLY A 110 2.80 13.11 5.84
CA GLY A 110 1.66 13.98 5.52
C GLY A 110 0.74 13.47 4.41
N PHE A 111 0.74 12.17 4.12
CA PHE A 111 -0.16 11.57 3.14
C PHE A 111 -1.39 10.95 3.80
N VAL A 112 -2.55 11.09 3.17
CA VAL A 112 -3.63 10.13 3.35
C VAL A 112 -3.24 8.84 2.63
N VAL A 113 -3.39 7.71 3.31
CA VAL A 113 -3.11 6.39 2.72
C VAL A 113 -4.41 5.62 2.58
N MET A 114 -4.74 5.21 1.37
CA MET A 114 -5.89 4.37 1.06
C MET A 114 -5.43 3.00 0.59
N ALA A 115 -5.84 1.96 1.30
CA ALA A 115 -5.47 0.59 1.00
C ALA A 115 -6.71 -0.23 0.58
N PRO A 116 -7.02 -0.32 -0.73
CA PRO A 116 -8.12 -1.15 -1.19
C PRO A 116 -7.81 -2.63 -0.97
N THR A 117 -8.82 -3.39 -0.49
CA THR A 117 -8.80 -4.85 -0.52
C THR A 117 -9.39 -5.28 -1.84
N ARG A 118 -8.53 -5.66 -2.78
CA ARG A 118 -8.95 -5.89 -4.16
C ARG A 118 -9.97 -7.02 -4.28
N ILE A 119 -10.83 -6.93 -5.30
CA ILE A 119 -11.86 -7.92 -5.61
C ILE A 119 -11.20 -9.28 -5.89
N GLY A 120 -11.76 -10.35 -5.32
CA GLY A 120 -11.20 -11.70 -5.31
C GLY A 120 -10.46 -12.06 -4.01
N TYR A 121 -10.54 -11.17 -2.99
CA TYR A 121 -9.95 -11.38 -1.66
C TYR A 121 -11.00 -11.14 -0.57
N GLY A 122 -10.81 -11.81 0.59
CA GLY A 122 -11.65 -11.62 1.76
C GLY A 122 -13.14 -11.77 1.45
N GLU A 123 -13.92 -10.76 1.78
CA GLU A 123 -15.39 -10.79 1.58
C GLU A 123 -15.84 -10.89 0.11
N THR A 124 -14.96 -10.62 -0.85
CA THR A 124 -15.26 -10.73 -2.29
C THR A 124 -14.64 -11.96 -2.94
N TYR A 125 -13.99 -12.82 -2.16
CA TYR A 125 -13.46 -14.09 -2.65
C TYR A 125 -14.58 -15.00 -3.16
N GLY A 126 -14.34 -15.72 -4.26
CA GLY A 126 -15.31 -16.64 -4.87
C GLY A 126 -14.93 -17.01 -6.29
N ASP A 127 -15.91 -17.37 -7.09
CA ASP A 127 -15.73 -17.83 -8.47
C ASP A 127 -15.28 -16.71 -9.45
N PHE A 128 -15.35 -15.47 -9.02
CA PHE A 128 -14.89 -14.33 -9.80
C PHE A 128 -13.54 -13.86 -9.28
N ASP A 129 -12.47 -14.18 -10.01
CA ASP A 129 -11.10 -13.76 -9.73
C ASP A 129 -10.55 -12.91 -10.90
N PRO A 130 -10.67 -11.58 -10.81
CA PRO A 130 -10.25 -10.69 -11.89
C PRO A 130 -8.73 -10.63 -12.04
N GLU A 131 -7.97 -11.07 -11.02
CA GLU A 131 -6.51 -11.10 -11.04
C GLU A 131 -5.93 -12.46 -11.40
N ASN A 132 -6.75 -13.39 -11.89
CA ASN A 132 -6.25 -14.65 -12.43
C ASN A 132 -5.64 -14.41 -13.81
N SER A 133 -4.34 -14.66 -13.96
CA SER A 133 -3.64 -14.58 -15.25
C SER A 133 -3.37 -15.95 -15.87
N ALA A 134 -3.63 -17.03 -15.11
CA ALA A 134 -3.21 -18.38 -15.45
C ALA A 134 -1.73 -18.45 -15.93
N CYS A 135 -0.89 -17.53 -15.48
CA CYS A 135 0.51 -17.37 -15.87
C CYS A 135 0.79 -17.14 -17.37
N ARG A 136 -0.22 -16.80 -18.14
CA ARG A 136 -0.11 -16.69 -19.61
C ARG A 136 -0.24 -15.26 -20.10
N ASN A 137 -1.24 -14.56 -19.61
CA ASN A 137 -1.53 -13.18 -20.00
C ASN A 137 -1.79 -12.34 -18.74
N ILE A 138 -0.85 -11.48 -18.41
CA ILE A 138 -0.90 -10.65 -17.21
C ILE A 138 -1.64 -9.33 -17.43
N GLU A 139 -1.92 -8.97 -18.69
CA GLU A 139 -2.58 -7.71 -19.02
C GLU A 139 -3.98 -7.59 -18.41
N PRO A 140 -4.91 -8.57 -18.56
CA PRO A 140 -6.25 -8.46 -17.96
C PRO A 140 -6.21 -8.29 -16.44
N MET A 141 -5.37 -9.06 -15.73
CA MET A 141 -5.25 -8.90 -14.28
C MET A 141 -4.70 -7.53 -13.89
N SER A 142 -3.75 -7.02 -14.67
CA SER A 142 -3.15 -5.71 -14.43
C SER A 142 -4.15 -4.58 -14.68
N ILE A 143 -4.99 -4.71 -15.72
CA ILE A 143 -6.09 -3.80 -16.00
C ILE A 143 -7.10 -3.82 -14.84
N ALA A 144 -7.56 -4.99 -14.43
CA ALA A 144 -8.53 -5.14 -13.35
C ALA A 144 -8.00 -4.56 -12.02
N ALA A 145 -6.73 -4.81 -11.69
CA ALA A 145 -6.12 -4.27 -10.49
C ALA A 145 -5.99 -2.74 -10.55
N SER A 146 -5.52 -2.18 -11.67
CA SER A 146 -5.40 -0.72 -11.83
C SER A 146 -6.76 0.00 -11.88
N GLN A 147 -7.82 -0.63 -12.40
CA GLN A 147 -9.18 -0.08 -12.35
C GLN A 147 -9.66 0.14 -10.92
N GLN A 148 -9.31 -0.76 -9.99
CA GLN A 148 -9.66 -0.63 -8.58
C GLN A 148 -8.87 0.50 -7.89
N VAL A 149 -7.62 0.74 -8.31
CA VAL A 149 -6.87 1.93 -7.89
C VAL A 149 -7.59 3.20 -8.35
N LEU A 150 -7.99 3.26 -9.62
CA LEU A 150 -8.69 4.43 -10.15
C LEU A 150 -10.04 4.67 -9.47
N ALA A 151 -10.81 3.61 -9.19
CA ALA A 151 -12.04 3.73 -8.42
C ALA A 151 -11.78 4.28 -7.00
N THR A 152 -10.66 3.89 -6.37
CA THR A 152 -10.24 4.43 -5.07
C THR A 152 -9.90 5.92 -5.18
N VAL A 153 -9.20 6.35 -6.24
CA VAL A 153 -8.88 7.76 -6.48
C VAL A 153 -10.16 8.58 -6.74
N GLU A 154 -11.09 8.08 -7.55
CA GLU A 154 -12.37 8.76 -7.78
C GLU A 154 -13.16 8.95 -6.48
N PHE A 155 -13.18 7.95 -5.61
CA PHE A 155 -13.75 8.10 -4.28
C PHE A 155 -12.98 9.14 -3.45
N ALA A 156 -11.65 9.12 -3.48
CA ALA A 156 -10.83 10.06 -2.74
C ALA A 156 -11.12 11.52 -3.08
N LYS A 157 -11.49 11.82 -4.33
CA LYS A 157 -11.91 13.17 -4.78
C LYS A 157 -13.15 13.70 -4.06
N THR A 158 -13.96 12.83 -3.47
CA THR A 158 -15.15 13.22 -2.71
C THR A 158 -14.85 13.62 -1.27
N LEU A 159 -13.62 13.39 -0.80
CA LEU A 159 -13.24 13.61 0.59
C LEU A 159 -12.56 14.99 0.75
N PRO A 160 -13.11 15.89 1.59
CA PRO A 160 -12.61 17.27 1.69
C PRO A 160 -11.17 17.37 2.23
N TYR A 161 -10.70 16.35 2.93
CA TYR A 161 -9.35 16.29 3.50
C TYR A 161 -8.30 15.67 2.55
N VAL A 162 -8.68 15.30 1.32
CA VAL A 162 -7.77 14.68 0.34
C VAL A 162 -7.52 15.60 -0.84
N ASP A 163 -6.27 15.86 -1.14
CA ASP A 163 -5.83 16.45 -2.41
C ASP A 163 -5.56 15.34 -3.44
N ALA A 164 -6.61 14.90 -4.12
CA ALA A 164 -6.53 13.87 -5.16
C ALA A 164 -5.94 14.38 -6.49
N THR A 165 -5.54 15.64 -6.58
CA THR A 165 -4.76 16.18 -7.72
C THR A 165 -3.26 15.90 -7.58
N ARG A 166 -2.82 15.44 -6.41
CA ARG A 166 -1.44 15.09 -6.08
C ARG A 166 -1.39 13.76 -5.37
N TRP A 167 -1.21 12.69 -6.13
CA TRP A 167 -1.22 11.35 -5.56
C TRP A 167 -0.12 10.44 -6.08
N LEU A 168 0.17 9.40 -5.31
CA LEU A 168 1.12 8.35 -5.62
C LEU A 168 0.41 7.01 -5.57
N VAL A 169 0.95 6.05 -6.32
CA VAL A 169 0.57 4.65 -6.22
C VAL A 169 1.74 3.84 -5.69
N ALA A 170 1.49 3.00 -4.71
CA ALA A 170 2.50 2.11 -4.13
C ALA A 170 1.94 0.71 -3.92
N GLY A 171 2.82 -0.28 -3.83
CA GLY A 171 2.37 -1.62 -3.49
C GLY A 171 3.49 -2.65 -3.48
N GLN A 172 3.17 -3.83 -2.93
CA GLN A 172 4.10 -4.94 -2.78
C GLN A 172 3.64 -6.14 -3.62
N SER A 173 4.59 -6.87 -4.23
CA SER A 173 4.31 -8.10 -4.96
C SER A 173 3.32 -7.84 -6.12
N VAL A 174 2.17 -8.51 -6.20
CA VAL A 174 1.11 -8.16 -7.17
C VAL A 174 0.63 -6.72 -6.98
N GLY A 175 0.70 -6.16 -5.77
CA GLY A 175 0.45 -4.73 -5.54
C GLY A 175 1.50 -3.83 -6.20
N GLY A 176 2.76 -4.25 -6.23
CA GLY A 176 3.82 -3.58 -7.00
C GLY A 176 3.57 -3.64 -8.50
N LEU A 177 3.17 -4.81 -9.03
CA LEU A 177 2.71 -4.94 -10.41
C LEU A 177 1.52 -4.01 -10.69
N THR A 178 0.56 -3.91 -9.76
CA THR A 178 -0.57 -2.98 -9.85
C THR A 178 -0.11 -1.53 -9.97
N SER A 179 0.92 -1.15 -9.20
CA SER A 179 1.51 0.19 -9.26
C SER A 179 2.15 0.47 -10.63
N VAL A 180 2.91 -0.48 -11.18
CA VAL A 180 3.50 -0.37 -12.53
C VAL A 180 2.39 -0.24 -13.59
N ALA A 181 1.36 -1.08 -13.51
CA ALA A 181 0.22 -1.03 -14.45
C ALA A 181 -0.55 0.30 -14.36
N THR A 182 -0.70 0.85 -13.16
CA THR A 182 -1.37 2.14 -12.95
C THR A 182 -0.57 3.29 -13.55
N VAL A 183 0.77 3.31 -13.37
CA VAL A 183 1.65 4.31 -13.98
C VAL A 183 1.60 4.24 -15.50
N GLY A 184 1.58 3.03 -16.07
CA GLY A 184 1.43 2.83 -17.52
C GLY A 184 0.11 3.38 -18.09
N ARG A 185 -0.93 3.57 -17.28
CA ARG A 185 -2.21 4.20 -17.72
C ARG A 185 -2.17 5.73 -17.70
N ALA A 186 -1.14 6.32 -17.11
CA ALA A 186 -0.93 7.76 -17.01
C ALA A 186 -2.17 8.55 -16.54
N PRO A 187 -2.82 8.19 -15.43
CA PRO A 187 -4.01 8.87 -14.96
C PRO A 187 -3.68 10.28 -14.45
N ASP A 188 -4.66 11.17 -14.50
CA ASP A 188 -4.51 12.55 -14.04
C ASP A 188 -4.19 12.63 -12.55
N GLY A 189 -3.33 13.58 -12.18
CA GLY A 189 -2.93 13.83 -10.79
C GLY A 189 -1.92 12.83 -10.22
N LEU A 190 -1.62 11.72 -10.92
CA LEU A 190 -0.55 10.81 -10.52
C LEU A 190 0.81 11.50 -10.70
N LEU A 191 1.65 11.48 -9.65
CA LEU A 191 2.98 12.09 -9.63
C LEU A 191 4.12 11.07 -9.63
N GLY A 192 3.86 9.84 -9.23
CA GLY A 192 4.87 8.79 -9.23
C GLY A 192 4.34 7.46 -8.72
N GLY A 193 5.14 6.41 -8.89
CA GLY A 193 4.84 5.06 -8.45
C GLY A 193 5.97 4.43 -7.63
N ILE A 194 5.61 3.63 -6.63
CA ILE A 194 6.58 2.89 -5.81
C ILE A 194 6.25 1.39 -5.90
N ASN A 195 7.24 0.63 -6.30
CA ASN A 195 7.15 -0.80 -6.54
C ASN A 195 8.08 -1.55 -5.57
N PHE A 196 7.49 -2.21 -4.56
CA PHE A 196 8.20 -3.08 -3.63
C PHE A 196 8.09 -4.54 -4.10
N SER A 197 9.17 -5.13 -4.55
CA SER A 197 9.22 -6.53 -5.02
C SER A 197 8.05 -6.90 -5.93
N GLY A 198 7.69 -6.01 -6.87
CA GLY A 198 6.50 -6.20 -7.72
C GLY A 198 6.69 -7.30 -8.76
N GLY A 199 5.60 -8.02 -9.01
CA GLY A 199 5.60 -9.10 -10.00
C GLY A 199 4.41 -10.02 -9.81
N THR A 200 4.40 -11.10 -10.59
CA THR A 200 3.38 -12.15 -10.50
C THR A 200 3.96 -13.52 -10.91
N GLY A 201 3.29 -14.59 -10.51
CA GLY A 201 3.62 -15.95 -10.93
C GLY A 201 4.73 -16.63 -10.13
N GLY A 202 5.25 -16.01 -9.07
CA GLY A 202 6.22 -16.63 -8.17
C GLY A 202 5.57 -17.62 -7.21
N ASN A 203 6.26 -18.72 -6.95
CA ASN A 203 5.92 -19.67 -5.90
C ASN A 203 7.23 -20.12 -5.22
N PRO A 204 7.56 -19.56 -4.03
CA PRO A 204 8.83 -19.81 -3.35
C PRO A 204 8.99 -21.24 -2.87
N ASP A 205 7.88 -21.97 -2.64
CA ASP A 205 7.90 -23.34 -2.13
C ASP A 205 8.14 -24.38 -3.25
N VAL A 206 7.79 -24.02 -4.49
CA VAL A 206 7.90 -24.95 -5.65
C VAL A 206 9.08 -24.60 -6.54
N ASN A 207 9.24 -23.32 -6.88
CA ASN A 207 10.29 -22.83 -7.78
C ASN A 207 10.91 -21.53 -7.25
N PRO A 208 11.73 -21.58 -6.18
CA PRO A 208 12.32 -20.38 -5.58
C PRO A 208 13.07 -19.53 -6.61
N GLY A 209 12.77 -18.24 -6.66
CA GLY A 209 13.41 -17.28 -7.57
C GLY A 209 13.07 -17.44 -9.06
N ARG A 210 12.11 -18.30 -9.39
CA ARG A 210 11.73 -18.60 -10.79
C ARG A 210 10.23 -18.48 -10.98
N PRO A 211 9.72 -17.28 -11.25
CA PRO A 211 8.30 -17.09 -11.52
C PRO A 211 7.89 -17.77 -12.83
N CYS A 212 6.63 -18.13 -12.93
CA CYS A 212 6.10 -18.67 -14.17
C CYS A 212 6.06 -17.56 -15.25
N ASN A 213 6.55 -17.86 -16.44
CA ASN A 213 6.51 -17.00 -17.63
C ASN A 213 6.98 -15.53 -17.37
N PRO A 214 8.19 -15.29 -16.84
CA PRO A 214 8.68 -13.94 -16.58
C PRO A 214 8.74 -13.08 -17.84
N GLY A 215 8.95 -13.70 -19.02
CA GLY A 215 8.96 -13.02 -20.30
C GLY A 215 7.62 -12.37 -20.67
N ALA A 216 6.48 -12.84 -20.16
CA ALA A 216 5.21 -12.15 -20.36
C ALA A 216 5.17 -10.83 -19.59
N THR A 217 5.69 -10.81 -18.37
CA THR A 217 5.86 -9.59 -17.58
C THR A 217 6.82 -8.61 -18.25
N THR A 218 7.95 -9.11 -18.75
CA THR A 218 8.96 -8.31 -19.48
C THR A 218 8.32 -7.60 -20.68
N ARG A 219 7.59 -8.32 -21.53
CA ARG A 219 6.92 -7.73 -22.70
C ARG A 219 5.87 -6.70 -22.29
N TYR A 220 4.97 -7.09 -21.39
CA TYR A 220 3.86 -6.23 -20.97
C TYR A 220 4.37 -4.93 -20.34
N TRP A 221 5.37 -4.98 -19.46
CA TRP A 221 5.92 -3.78 -18.84
C TRP A 221 6.68 -2.90 -19.85
N GLY A 222 7.39 -3.50 -20.80
CA GLY A 222 7.96 -2.74 -21.91
C GLY A 222 6.92 -2.05 -22.79
N ASP A 223 5.76 -2.66 -22.98
CA ASP A 223 4.68 -2.09 -23.77
C ASP A 223 3.97 -0.94 -23.08
N ILE A 224 3.59 -1.10 -21.80
CA ILE A 224 2.89 -0.04 -21.06
C ILE A 224 3.82 1.11 -20.64
N ALA A 225 5.13 0.90 -20.61
CA ALA A 225 6.10 1.96 -20.40
C ALA A 225 6.03 3.07 -21.45
N LYS A 226 5.58 2.76 -22.68
CA LYS A 226 5.42 3.73 -23.79
C LYS A 226 4.42 4.84 -23.45
N THR A 227 3.50 4.60 -22.55
CA THR A 227 2.46 5.56 -22.14
C THR A 227 2.71 6.16 -20.77
N ALA A 228 3.68 5.65 -20.02
CA ALA A 228 4.04 6.15 -18.70
C ALA A 228 4.56 7.61 -18.76
N LYS A 229 4.04 8.47 -17.87
CA LYS A 229 4.39 9.91 -17.86
C LYS A 229 5.10 10.36 -16.60
N VAL A 230 5.13 9.51 -15.58
CA VAL A 230 5.67 9.85 -14.26
C VAL A 230 6.75 8.85 -13.84
N PRO A 231 7.71 9.26 -12.99
CA PRO A 231 8.78 8.39 -12.56
C PRO A 231 8.29 7.34 -11.56
N MET A 232 9.05 6.26 -11.48
CA MET A 232 8.85 5.20 -10.51
C MET A 232 10.10 4.95 -9.66
N LEU A 233 9.90 4.38 -8.48
CA LEU A 233 10.95 3.77 -7.66
C LEU A 233 10.68 2.28 -7.57
N TRP A 234 11.66 1.46 -7.97
CA TRP A 234 11.60 0.00 -7.92
C TRP A 234 12.62 -0.53 -6.93
N MET A 235 12.15 -1.29 -5.95
CA MET A 235 12.95 -1.82 -4.85
C MET A 235 12.79 -3.33 -4.75
N TYR A 236 13.91 -4.05 -4.76
CA TYR A 236 13.97 -5.50 -4.68
C TYR A 236 15.12 -5.94 -3.78
N TRP A 237 15.07 -7.18 -3.30
CA TRP A 237 16.10 -7.79 -2.45
C TRP A 237 16.72 -9.00 -3.12
N GLU A 238 18.01 -9.20 -2.96
CA GLU A 238 18.78 -10.22 -3.66
C GLU A 238 18.30 -11.65 -3.36
N ASN A 239 17.84 -11.91 -2.13
CA ASN A 239 17.31 -13.22 -1.72
C ASN A 239 15.79 -13.35 -1.85
N ASP A 240 15.15 -12.56 -2.72
CA ASP A 240 13.71 -12.70 -3.02
C ASP A 240 13.43 -14.08 -3.63
N LYS A 241 12.70 -14.92 -2.89
CA LYS A 241 12.36 -16.29 -3.31
C LYS A 241 11.23 -16.35 -4.34
N TYR A 242 10.59 -15.24 -4.68
CA TYR A 242 9.58 -15.19 -5.76
C TYR A 242 10.21 -14.89 -7.11
N TRP A 243 11.14 -13.92 -7.18
CA TRP A 243 11.67 -13.42 -8.44
C TRP A 243 13.15 -13.72 -8.65
N GLY A 244 13.92 -13.95 -7.58
CA GLY A 244 15.38 -13.96 -7.62
C GLY A 244 15.98 -12.58 -7.93
N PRO A 245 17.32 -12.49 -8.00
CA PRO A 245 18.00 -11.20 -8.14
C PRO A 245 18.02 -10.64 -9.57
N ASP A 246 17.84 -11.46 -10.60
CA ASP A 246 18.09 -11.06 -11.99
C ASP A 246 16.82 -10.71 -12.77
N ILE A 247 15.72 -11.44 -12.57
CA ILE A 247 14.46 -11.21 -13.26
C ILE A 247 13.93 -9.78 -13.06
N PRO A 248 13.95 -9.19 -11.86
CA PRO A 248 13.54 -7.79 -11.67
C PRO A 248 14.40 -6.80 -12.45
N LYS A 249 15.70 -7.06 -12.65
CA LYS A 249 16.57 -6.23 -13.47
C LYS A 249 16.17 -6.28 -14.95
N GLU A 250 15.81 -7.47 -15.45
CA GLU A 250 15.31 -7.63 -16.82
C GLU A 250 13.99 -6.87 -17.03
N TRP A 251 13.09 -6.95 -16.07
CA TRP A 251 11.83 -6.22 -16.06
C TRP A 251 12.05 -4.70 -16.07
N HIS A 252 12.95 -4.21 -15.20
CA HIS A 252 13.31 -2.80 -15.18
C HIS A 252 13.94 -2.34 -16.51
N GLN A 253 14.84 -3.13 -17.09
CA GLN A 253 15.43 -2.80 -18.39
C GLN A 253 14.38 -2.74 -19.51
N ALA A 254 13.37 -3.63 -19.49
CA ALA A 254 12.26 -3.57 -20.45
C ALA A 254 11.44 -2.31 -20.27
N TRP A 255 11.16 -1.89 -19.03
CA TRP A 255 10.49 -0.63 -18.74
C TRP A 255 11.27 0.57 -19.28
N ILE A 256 12.58 0.65 -19.03
CA ILE A 256 13.44 1.73 -19.54
C ILE A 256 13.49 1.72 -21.07
N ARG A 257 13.65 0.55 -21.71
CA ARG A 257 13.62 0.45 -23.18
C ARG A 257 12.28 0.90 -23.77
N GLY A 258 11.19 0.71 -23.05
CA GLY A 258 9.85 1.19 -23.44
C GLY A 258 9.67 2.70 -23.30
N GLY A 259 10.62 3.42 -22.71
CA GLY A 259 10.55 4.88 -22.50
C GLY A 259 10.06 5.28 -21.11
N GLY A 260 9.77 4.33 -20.21
CA GLY A 260 9.40 4.61 -18.84
C GLY A 260 10.60 5.09 -18.01
N GLN A 261 10.34 5.91 -17.01
CA GLN A 261 11.36 6.38 -16.05
C GLN A 261 11.24 5.59 -14.75
N ALA A 262 12.32 4.98 -14.31
CA ALA A 262 12.35 4.31 -13.01
C ALA A 262 13.77 4.29 -12.42
N GLN A 263 13.85 4.61 -11.12
CA GLN A 263 15.02 4.31 -10.32
C GLN A 263 14.92 2.85 -9.87
N PHE A 264 16.02 2.10 -9.92
CA PHE A 264 16.09 0.72 -9.47
C PHE A 264 17.05 0.59 -8.31
N THR A 265 16.59 0.06 -7.20
CA THR A 265 17.42 -0.25 -6.04
C THR A 265 17.34 -1.74 -5.73
N SER A 266 18.49 -2.41 -5.73
CA SER A 266 18.65 -3.78 -5.23
C SER A 266 19.29 -3.70 -3.85
N PHE A 267 18.59 -4.22 -2.85
CA PHE A 267 19.12 -4.35 -1.50
C PHE A 267 19.77 -5.72 -1.33
N GLY A 268 20.71 -5.82 -0.41
CA GLY A 268 21.24 -7.10 0.03
C GLY A 268 20.16 -8.03 0.60
N PRO A 269 20.54 -9.25 1.00
CA PRO A 269 19.60 -10.20 1.58
C PRO A 269 18.88 -9.65 2.82
N SER A 270 17.57 -9.87 2.92
CA SER A 270 16.75 -9.52 4.09
C SER A 270 16.01 -10.75 4.61
N GLY A 271 16.24 -11.10 5.87
CA GLY A 271 15.64 -12.27 6.50
C GLY A 271 15.82 -13.55 5.69
N ASP A 272 14.88 -14.46 5.83
CA ASP A 272 14.88 -15.73 5.07
C ASP A 272 14.40 -15.58 3.63
N ASN A 273 13.67 -14.51 3.33
CA ASN A 273 13.07 -14.24 2.03
C ASN A 273 12.94 -12.74 1.81
N GLY A 274 13.78 -12.19 0.97
CA GLY A 274 13.80 -10.77 0.65
C GLY A 274 12.49 -10.22 0.09
N HIS A 275 11.54 -11.08 -0.33
CA HIS A 275 10.20 -10.67 -0.71
C HIS A 275 9.44 -9.94 0.41
N ASN A 276 9.82 -10.20 1.66
CA ASN A 276 9.26 -9.55 2.84
C ASN A 276 9.96 -8.23 3.21
N GLY A 277 10.96 -7.81 2.45
CA GLY A 277 11.81 -6.66 2.77
C GLY A 277 11.05 -5.37 3.04
N LEU A 278 9.86 -5.17 2.45
CA LEU A 278 8.96 -4.06 2.80
C LEU A 278 8.75 -3.95 4.31
N ASN A 279 8.54 -5.07 5.01
CA ASN A 279 8.27 -5.09 6.44
C ASN A 279 9.51 -5.37 7.29
N GLU A 280 10.50 -6.06 6.73
CA GLU A 280 11.65 -6.59 7.47
C GLU A 280 12.90 -5.73 7.33
N ASP A 281 12.94 -4.84 6.32
CA ASP A 281 14.13 -4.06 5.97
C ASP A 281 13.84 -2.56 5.80
N MET A 282 12.96 -2.01 6.65
CA MET A 282 12.59 -0.60 6.59
C MET A 282 13.81 0.33 6.74
N GLU A 283 14.81 -0.09 7.50
CA GLU A 283 16.02 0.70 7.73
C GLU A 283 16.74 1.06 6.44
N HIS A 284 16.78 0.15 5.47
CA HIS A 284 17.46 0.40 4.21
C HIS A 284 16.58 1.09 3.17
N TRP A 285 15.28 0.78 3.10
CA TRP A 285 14.46 1.37 2.06
C TRP A 285 13.87 2.75 2.44
N LEU A 286 13.69 3.08 3.73
CA LEU A 286 13.15 4.38 4.14
C LEU A 286 13.92 5.58 3.55
N PRO A 287 15.26 5.66 3.63
CA PRO A 287 15.98 6.80 3.06
C PRO A 287 15.89 6.86 1.52
N VAL A 288 15.71 5.71 0.86
CA VAL A 288 15.52 5.66 -0.60
C VAL A 288 14.16 6.23 -1.00
N VAL A 289 13.11 5.84 -0.26
CA VAL A 289 11.75 6.40 -0.47
C VAL A 289 11.72 7.88 -0.11
N ASP A 290 12.36 8.30 0.98
CA ASP A 290 12.45 9.71 1.35
C ASP A 290 13.05 10.57 0.25
N ARG A 291 14.14 10.12 -0.35
CA ARG A 291 14.76 10.81 -1.49
C ARG A 291 13.82 10.88 -2.68
N PHE A 292 13.17 9.79 -3.03
CA PHE A 292 12.21 9.76 -4.13
C PHE A 292 11.02 10.71 -3.89
N LEU A 293 10.51 10.75 -2.66
CA LEU A 293 9.45 11.69 -2.28
C LEU A 293 9.91 13.15 -2.38
N GLN A 294 11.16 13.46 -1.96
CA GLN A 294 11.74 14.79 -2.10
C GLN A 294 11.88 15.20 -3.57
N ASP A 295 12.35 14.30 -4.44
CA ASP A 295 12.48 14.55 -5.88
C ASP A 295 11.11 14.83 -6.53
N LEU A 296 10.01 14.34 -5.96
CA LEU A 296 8.63 14.63 -6.36
C LEU A 296 8.02 15.88 -5.67
N GLY A 297 8.80 16.61 -4.87
CA GLY A 297 8.34 17.80 -4.15
C GLY A 297 7.54 17.51 -2.87
N PHE A 298 7.74 16.33 -2.27
CA PHE A 298 7.19 15.96 -0.97
C PHE A 298 8.31 15.93 0.08
N ASP A 299 8.78 17.08 0.49
CA ASP A 299 9.94 17.23 1.38
C ASP A 299 9.58 17.31 2.87
N ARG A 300 8.33 17.05 3.24
CA ARG A 300 7.91 17.09 4.65
C ARG A 300 8.73 16.09 5.47
N PRO A 301 9.44 16.53 6.51
CA PRO A 301 10.04 15.60 7.45
C PRO A 301 8.92 14.79 8.11
N ALA A 302 9.18 13.51 8.39
CA ALA A 302 8.22 12.70 9.12
C ALA A 302 8.03 13.31 10.52
N ILE A 303 6.85 13.87 10.79
CA ILE A 303 6.51 14.40 12.12
C ILE A 303 6.19 13.20 13.01
N VAL A 304 7.21 12.61 13.60
CA VAL A 304 7.04 11.65 14.68
C VAL A 304 6.99 12.44 15.98
N THR A 305 5.81 12.91 16.37
CA THR A 305 5.60 13.37 17.75
C THR A 305 5.67 12.14 18.64
N ALA A 306 6.78 12.01 19.38
CA ALA A 306 6.84 11.01 20.42
C ALA A 306 5.69 11.28 21.42
N PRO A 307 4.89 10.24 21.79
CA PRO A 307 3.88 10.44 22.82
C PRO A 307 4.51 11.02 24.09
N PRO A 308 3.78 11.86 24.83
CA PRO A 308 4.32 12.43 26.05
C PRO A 308 4.63 11.35 27.10
N PRO A 309 5.57 11.59 28.03
CA PRO A 309 5.83 10.69 29.14
C PRO A 309 4.55 10.32 29.88
N SER A 310 4.35 9.04 30.15
CA SER A 310 3.14 8.55 30.83
C SER A 310 3.19 8.69 32.35
N GLY A 311 4.39 8.70 32.92
CA GLY A 311 4.62 8.59 34.36
C GLY A 311 4.36 7.20 34.94
N PHE A 312 4.15 6.18 34.08
CA PHE A 312 3.84 4.82 34.53
C PHE A 312 5.01 4.13 35.24
N ALA A 313 6.22 4.27 34.72
CA ALA A 313 7.42 3.66 35.26
C ALA A 313 8.68 4.45 34.87
N ASP A 314 9.76 4.23 35.57
CA ASP A 314 11.10 4.60 35.13
C ASP A 314 11.51 3.72 33.95
N ILE A 315 12.23 4.28 32.98
CA ILE A 315 12.68 3.54 31.79
C ILE A 315 13.62 2.39 32.15
N ALA A 316 14.41 2.52 33.21
CA ALA A 316 15.34 1.48 33.68
C ALA A 316 14.64 0.38 34.47
N ASP A 317 13.40 0.58 34.91
CA ASP A 317 12.65 -0.43 35.71
C ASP A 317 12.05 -1.52 34.83
N ALA A 318 12.88 -2.48 34.43
CA ALA A 318 12.47 -3.62 33.62
C ALA A 318 11.40 -4.51 34.30
N SER A 319 11.23 -4.42 35.64
CA SER A 319 10.23 -5.21 36.36
C SER A 319 8.79 -4.77 36.03
N ARG A 320 8.62 -3.50 35.65
CA ARG A 320 7.32 -2.90 35.30
C ARG A 320 6.92 -3.12 33.84
N VAL A 321 7.82 -3.65 33.00
CA VAL A 321 7.50 -3.90 31.58
C VAL A 321 6.59 -5.14 31.47
N PRO A 322 5.35 -5.01 30.97
CA PRO A 322 4.39 -6.11 30.94
C PRO A 322 4.64 -7.03 29.73
N VAL A 323 5.76 -7.72 29.73
CA VAL A 323 6.17 -8.63 28.66
C VAL A 323 6.58 -9.99 29.22
N SER A 324 6.67 -11.00 28.34
CA SER A 324 7.22 -12.32 28.67
C SER A 324 8.69 -12.23 29.11
N ASP A 325 9.26 -13.32 29.64
CA ASP A 325 10.68 -13.36 30.03
C ASP A 325 11.61 -13.09 28.84
N ALA A 326 11.27 -13.61 27.66
CA ALA A 326 11.98 -13.27 26.40
C ALA A 326 11.87 -11.77 26.10
N GLY A 327 10.71 -11.18 26.36
CA GLY A 327 10.50 -9.74 26.21
C GLY A 327 11.34 -8.91 27.17
N LYS A 328 11.58 -9.38 28.40
CA LYS A 328 12.48 -8.70 29.36
C LYS A 328 13.92 -8.73 28.90
N VAL A 329 14.38 -9.84 28.32
CA VAL A 329 15.72 -9.94 27.72
C VAL A 329 15.83 -8.96 26.53
N ALA A 330 14.80 -8.87 25.71
CA ALA A 330 14.76 -7.92 24.59
C ALA A 330 14.72 -6.46 25.08
N TYR A 331 14.03 -6.19 26.18
CA TYR A 331 13.98 -4.86 26.79
C TYR A 331 15.35 -4.42 27.32
N ALA A 332 16.10 -5.32 27.93
CA ALA A 332 17.47 -5.03 28.35
C ALA A 332 18.35 -4.62 27.15
N LYS A 333 18.23 -5.32 26.02
CA LYS A 333 18.92 -4.94 24.77
C LYS A 333 18.45 -3.57 24.25
N PHE A 334 17.16 -3.29 24.34
CA PHE A 334 16.62 -1.98 23.95
C PHE A 334 17.22 -0.85 24.80
N LEU A 335 17.41 -1.04 26.11
CA LEU A 335 18.01 -0.02 26.97
C LEU A 335 19.43 0.37 26.51
N GLU A 336 20.21 -0.58 26.02
CA GLU A 336 21.58 -0.38 25.54
C GLU A 336 21.67 0.31 24.16
N MET A 337 20.54 0.42 23.43
CA MET A 337 20.54 1.02 22.09
C MET A 337 20.70 2.52 22.16
N ALA A 338 21.43 3.08 21.17
CA ALA A 338 21.43 4.52 20.95
C ALA A 338 20.08 5.03 20.47
N THR A 339 19.74 6.26 20.82
CA THR A 339 18.56 6.98 20.30
C THR A 339 18.79 7.41 18.84
N PRO A 340 17.72 7.49 18.01
CA PRO A 340 16.32 7.21 18.30
C PRO A 340 16.06 5.70 18.47
N LYS A 341 15.25 5.32 19.46
CA LYS A 341 14.87 3.93 19.72
C LYS A 341 13.44 3.85 20.23
N ALA A 342 12.77 2.70 20.04
CA ALA A 342 11.44 2.48 20.57
C ALA A 342 11.20 1.00 20.92
N PHE A 343 10.33 0.77 21.87
CA PHE A 343 9.87 -0.55 22.33
C PHE A 343 8.36 -0.58 22.35
N ALA A 344 7.76 -1.58 21.70
CA ALA A 344 6.31 -1.80 21.64
C ALA A 344 5.94 -3.11 22.32
N ILE A 345 4.75 -3.17 22.90
CA ILE A 345 4.25 -4.32 23.65
C ILE A 345 2.81 -4.66 23.26
N THR A 346 2.40 -5.88 23.58
CA THR A 346 0.99 -6.29 23.55
C THR A 346 0.47 -6.57 24.96
N PRO A 347 -0.87 -6.55 25.17
CA PRO A 347 -1.46 -6.97 26.45
C PRO A 347 -1.15 -8.42 26.87
N LYS A 348 -0.73 -9.25 25.91
CA LYS A 348 -0.39 -10.68 26.15
C LYS A 348 1.11 -10.94 26.33
N GLY A 349 1.92 -9.89 26.52
CA GLY A 349 3.36 -10.01 26.75
C GLY A 349 4.22 -10.15 25.48
N GLY A 350 3.63 -10.00 24.30
CA GLY A 350 4.38 -9.88 23.06
C GLY A 350 5.09 -8.53 22.95
N TYR A 351 6.11 -8.44 22.12
CA TYR A 351 6.93 -7.25 22.01
C TYR A 351 7.54 -7.07 20.60
N GLY A 352 8.02 -5.85 20.34
CA GLY A 352 8.86 -5.51 19.22
C GLY A 352 9.66 -4.24 19.54
N PHE A 353 10.85 -4.10 18.97
CA PHE A 353 11.68 -2.93 19.17
C PHE A 353 12.48 -2.57 17.94
N ALA A 354 12.92 -1.33 17.85
CA ALA A 354 13.74 -0.81 16.76
C ALA A 354 14.58 0.37 17.23
N ARG A 355 15.62 0.70 16.44
CA ARG A 355 16.45 1.90 16.59
C ARG A 355 16.61 2.59 15.24
N GLY A 356 17.06 3.83 15.25
CA GLY A 356 17.29 4.63 14.04
C GLY A 356 16.03 5.30 13.52
N ASP A 357 16.05 5.70 12.26
CA ASP A 357 14.97 6.44 11.63
C ASP A 357 13.63 5.73 11.76
N TYR A 358 12.62 6.50 12.13
CA TYR A 358 11.26 6.01 12.34
C TYR A 358 11.15 4.84 13.34
N ALA A 359 11.98 4.84 14.39
CA ALA A 359 12.06 3.75 15.37
C ALA A 359 10.69 3.37 15.97
N ALA A 360 9.83 4.33 16.28
CA ALA A 360 8.52 4.09 16.87
C ALA A 360 7.61 3.26 15.93
N GLY A 361 7.50 3.64 14.65
CA GLY A 361 6.71 2.89 13.66
C GLY A 361 7.29 1.50 13.39
N ARG A 362 8.61 1.38 13.35
CA ARG A 362 9.30 0.10 13.16
C ARG A 362 9.13 -0.83 14.37
N ALA A 363 9.18 -0.31 15.57
CA ALA A 363 8.92 -1.10 16.78
C ALA A 363 7.49 -1.65 16.80
N LEU A 364 6.50 -0.83 16.43
CA LEU A 364 5.11 -1.26 16.26
C LEU A 364 4.99 -2.35 15.20
N GLY A 365 5.57 -2.15 14.03
CA GLY A 365 5.56 -3.14 12.94
C GLY A 365 6.23 -4.47 13.33
N ASN A 366 7.36 -4.42 14.05
CA ASN A 366 8.03 -5.61 14.57
C ASN A 366 7.17 -6.36 15.60
N CYS A 367 6.48 -5.62 16.45
CA CYS A 367 5.54 -6.21 17.42
C CYS A 367 4.34 -6.87 16.72
N GLN A 368 3.72 -6.19 15.75
CA GLN A 368 2.53 -6.65 15.04
C GLN A 368 2.77 -7.91 14.22
N ARG A 369 3.91 -8.03 13.56
CA ARG A 369 4.29 -9.22 12.78
C ARG A 369 4.22 -10.51 13.61
N ASN A 370 4.65 -10.44 14.86
CA ASN A 370 4.75 -11.60 15.72
C ASN A 370 3.52 -11.81 16.60
N ASN A 371 2.68 -10.79 16.80
CA ASN A 371 1.67 -10.79 17.85
C ASN A 371 0.30 -10.23 17.40
N GLY A 372 0.13 -9.87 16.15
CA GLY A 372 -1.10 -9.23 15.63
C GLY A 372 -1.25 -7.75 16.03
N ASN A 373 -2.41 -7.16 15.73
CA ASN A 373 -2.63 -5.72 15.72
C ASN A 373 -2.90 -5.03 17.06
N THR A 374 -2.59 -5.67 18.18
CA THR A 374 -2.83 -5.12 19.53
C THR A 374 -1.61 -4.45 20.15
N CYS A 375 -0.60 -4.11 19.34
CA CYS A 375 0.64 -3.51 19.83
C CYS A 375 0.48 -2.03 20.15
N ALA A 376 1.08 -1.60 21.25
CA ALA A 376 1.20 -0.19 21.65
C ALA A 376 2.66 0.14 22.01
N LEU A 377 3.07 1.40 21.80
CA LEU A 377 4.38 1.85 22.24
C LEU A 377 4.47 1.81 23.77
N TYR A 378 5.49 1.13 24.30
CA TYR A 378 5.83 1.15 25.71
C TYR A 378 6.80 2.27 26.02
N ALA A 379 7.89 2.34 25.27
CA ALA A 379 8.92 3.35 25.43
C ALA A 379 9.37 3.94 24.08
N VAL A 380 9.69 5.24 24.10
CA VAL A 380 10.29 5.95 22.97
C VAL A 380 11.50 6.72 23.50
N ASN A 381 12.66 6.49 22.89
CA ASN A 381 13.93 6.96 23.40
C ASN A 381 14.13 6.52 24.87
N ASP A 382 14.37 7.45 25.75
CA ASP A 382 14.63 7.19 27.15
C ASP A 382 13.40 7.47 28.04
N VAL A 383 12.18 7.38 27.49
CA VAL A 383 10.94 7.71 28.19
C VAL A 383 9.87 6.66 28.02
N VAL A 384 9.22 6.23 29.12
CA VAL A 384 8.02 5.39 29.08
C VAL A 384 6.81 6.23 28.68
N VAL A 385 6.14 5.82 27.60
CA VAL A 385 4.97 6.50 27.01
C VAL A 385 3.68 5.69 27.19
N TRP A 386 3.79 4.43 27.57
CA TRP A 386 2.67 3.52 27.71
C TRP A 386 1.81 3.84 28.93
N LYS A 387 0.48 3.74 28.74
CA LYS A 387 -0.53 3.81 29.80
C LYS A 387 -1.31 2.49 29.82
N PRO A 388 -1.47 1.84 30.98
CA PRO A 388 -2.24 0.59 31.10
C PRO A 388 -3.71 0.77 30.72
#